data_14c555a1f9660ac07dc46c4f63cd0663
#
_entry.id   14c555a1f9660ac07dc46c4f63cd0663
#
_cell.length_a   1.000
_cell.length_b   1.000
_cell.length_c   1.000
_cell.angle_alpha   90.00
_cell.angle_beta   90.00
_cell.angle_gamma   90.00
#
_symmetry.space_group_name_H-M   'P 1'
#
loop_
_entity.id
_entity.type
_entity.pdbx_description
1 polymer ?
#
loop_
_entity_poly.entity_id
_entity_poly.type
_entity_poly.pdbx_seq_one_letter_code
_entity_poly.pdbx_strand_id
1 'polypeptide(L)'
;MNIYLNKLIPLILLLPLIINGCGGDEEGASKGGRPSYGGRSSAPTDVVTTTVEISDYKDTFTALGTARANESIDIAARSTNIIKEILFEEGELVEKDTLLVTLDNRELTAELEIRNESLSELRSQYKRLESLSKNQAVTESELEERASEVKVAEAQLAVTQAKLDDTYIKAPFKGRLGLRAISIGSLVQSTTQITTLDDTSIIRAIFAVPESLLSTIEVGQTVAIKSSIYESKIFDGNIKTINSRVDASTRNIFIVAEINNSEELLKPGMFLTVSLDREKKNSILIPEESIAPRLGIQYVFVIEANKAKEIQVKLGGRIPGSVEILDGLKEGDVIVTEGIQKLRNGQPVKITTVEELKVKNNVDF
;
A
#
# COMPACT_ATOMS: atom_id res chain seq x y z
N MET A 1 -39.13 -5.22 25.92
CA MET A 1 -40.58 -5.05 25.97
C MET A 1 -41.12 -5.23 24.56
N ASN A 2 -41.89 -6.32 24.36
CA ASN A 2 -42.69 -6.73 23.17
C ASN A 2 -41.95 -7.09 21.88
N ILE A 3 -41.74 -8.36 21.50
CA ILE A 3 -42.71 -9.45 21.14
C ILE A 3 -43.53 -9.10 19.89
N TYR A 4 -43.26 -9.84 18.79
CA TYR A 4 -44.18 -10.50 17.84
C TYR A 4 -43.31 -11.26 16.82
N LEU A 5 -43.07 -12.50 16.87
CA LEU A 5 -43.75 -13.79 16.67
C LEU A 5 -44.82 -13.75 15.54
N ASN A 6 -44.53 -14.30 14.37
CA ASN A 6 -45.53 -15.01 13.59
C ASN A 6 -44.93 -16.15 12.75
N LYS A 7 -45.42 -17.35 13.07
CA LYS A 7 -45.31 -18.63 12.37
C LYS A 7 -46.20 -18.60 11.12
N LEU A 8 -45.79 -19.28 10.05
CA LEU A 8 -46.74 -20.07 9.24
C LEU A 8 -46.01 -21.19 8.49
N ILE A 9 -46.52 -22.37 8.65
CA ILE A 9 -46.13 -23.74 8.29
C ILE A 9 -46.87 -24.13 6.98
N PRO A 10 -46.64 -25.31 6.39
CA PRO A 10 -46.43 -25.56 4.95
C PRO A 10 -47.70 -26.06 4.23
N LEU A 11 -47.68 -26.10 2.91
CA LEU A 11 -48.69 -26.81 2.12
C LEU A 11 -48.02 -27.83 1.21
N ILE A 12 -48.17 -29.09 1.63
CA ILE A 12 -47.97 -30.32 0.86
C ILE A 12 -49.11 -30.44 -0.16
N LEU A 13 -48.80 -30.63 -1.43
CA LEU A 13 -49.78 -31.11 -2.41
C LEU A 13 -49.22 -32.31 -3.16
N LEU A 14 -49.78 -33.44 -2.76
CA LEU A 14 -49.69 -34.79 -3.38
C LEU A 14 -50.64 -34.80 -4.58
N LEU A 15 -50.25 -35.30 -5.73
CA LEU A 15 -51.17 -35.75 -6.77
C LEU A 15 -50.64 -36.99 -7.48
N PRO A 16 -51.55 -37.93 -7.83
CA PRO A 16 -51.20 -39.34 -7.98
C PRO A 16 -50.94 -39.81 -9.42
N LEU A 17 -50.30 -40.93 -9.46
CA LEU A 17 -50.08 -41.92 -10.48
C LEU A 17 -51.35 -42.30 -11.28
N ILE A 18 -51.31 -42.28 -12.62
CA ILE A 18 -52.24 -43.07 -13.43
C ILE A 18 -51.43 -43.94 -14.39
N ILE A 19 -51.54 -45.23 -14.15
CA ILE A 19 -51.09 -46.35 -14.99
C ILE A 19 -52.23 -46.59 -16.00
N ASN A 20 -51.92 -46.71 -17.28
CA ASN A 20 -52.74 -47.54 -18.19
C ASN A 20 -51.85 -48.17 -19.26
N GLY A 21 -51.91 -49.46 -19.27
CA GLY A 21 -51.26 -50.38 -20.20
C GLY A 21 -52.21 -50.86 -21.30
N CYS A 22 -51.72 -51.71 -22.07
CA CYS A 22 -52.20 -52.59 -23.18
C CYS A 22 -51.44 -52.26 -24.47
N GLY A 23 -50.72 -53.10 -25.12
CA GLY A 23 -50.91 -54.53 -25.37
C GLY A 23 -51.04 -54.70 -26.88
N GLY A 24 -50.17 -55.46 -27.55
CA GLY A 24 -50.31 -55.77 -28.97
C GLY A 24 -49.03 -56.34 -29.56
N ASP A 25 -48.96 -57.62 -29.62
CA ASP A 25 -47.99 -58.45 -30.38
C ASP A 25 -48.12 -58.23 -31.88
N GLU A 26 -47.04 -58.27 -32.64
CA GLU A 26 -46.93 -59.08 -33.86
C GLU A 26 -45.48 -59.18 -34.38
N GLU A 27 -45.12 -60.38 -34.72
CA GLU A 27 -43.84 -60.81 -35.25
C GLU A 27 -43.52 -60.21 -36.65
N GLY A 28 -42.23 -59.93 -36.88
CA GLY A 28 -41.72 -59.54 -38.18
C GLY A 28 -40.21 -59.68 -38.22
N ALA A 29 -39.69 -60.88 -38.47
CA ALA A 29 -38.28 -61.13 -38.71
C ALA A 29 -37.77 -60.48 -39.98
N SER A 30 -36.85 -59.54 -39.85
CA SER A 30 -36.02 -59.05 -40.97
C SER A 30 -34.54 -59.01 -40.56
N LYS A 31 -33.78 -59.90 -41.18
CA LYS A 31 -32.32 -59.94 -41.15
C LYS A 31 -31.77 -58.65 -41.86
N GLY A 32 -31.37 -57.69 -41.10
CA GLY A 32 -30.69 -56.52 -41.58
C GLY A 32 -29.28 -56.47 -40.96
N GLY A 33 -28.25 -56.63 -41.80
CA GLY A 33 -26.83 -56.65 -41.40
C GLY A 33 -26.46 -55.38 -40.63
N ARG A 34 -25.72 -55.53 -39.52
CA ARG A 34 -25.05 -54.47 -38.83
C ARG A 34 -24.04 -53.80 -39.77
N PRO A 35 -24.16 -52.49 -40.04
CA PRO A 35 -23.06 -51.79 -40.69
C PRO A 35 -21.91 -51.77 -39.71
N SER A 36 -20.79 -52.39 -40.09
CA SER A 36 -19.50 -52.19 -39.46
C SER A 36 -19.19 -50.69 -39.50
N TYR A 37 -19.20 -50.03 -38.34
CA TYR A 37 -18.63 -48.70 -38.20
C TYR A 37 -17.14 -48.78 -38.43
N GLY A 38 -16.75 -48.76 -39.71
CA GLY A 38 -15.38 -48.51 -40.14
C GLY A 38 -14.92 -47.18 -39.55
N GLY A 39 -13.76 -47.18 -38.90
CA GLY A 39 -13.16 -46.02 -38.30
C GLY A 39 -13.17 -44.83 -39.28
N ARG A 40 -13.92 -43.77 -38.93
CA ARG A 40 -13.75 -42.48 -39.58
C ARG A 40 -12.33 -42.02 -39.27
N SER A 41 -11.45 -42.12 -40.25
CA SER A 41 -10.22 -41.35 -40.26
C SER A 41 -10.65 -39.89 -40.19
N SER A 42 -10.56 -39.29 -39.02
CA SER A 42 -10.88 -37.89 -38.86
C SER A 42 -9.92 -37.08 -39.74
N ALA A 43 -10.46 -36.22 -40.62
CA ALA A 43 -9.64 -35.30 -41.40
C ALA A 43 -8.73 -34.52 -40.42
N PRO A 44 -7.49 -34.21 -40.79
CA PRO A 44 -6.59 -33.47 -39.96
C PRO A 44 -7.22 -32.09 -39.61
N THR A 45 -7.18 -31.74 -38.34
CA THR A 45 -7.67 -30.46 -37.86
C THR A 45 -6.58 -29.39 -38.03
N ASP A 46 -6.95 -28.26 -38.64
CA ASP A 46 -6.03 -27.14 -38.76
C ASP A 46 -5.84 -26.49 -37.39
N VAL A 47 -4.58 -26.26 -36.99
CA VAL A 47 -4.18 -25.70 -35.70
C VAL A 47 -3.03 -24.70 -35.86
N VAL A 48 -2.99 -23.70 -35.02
CA VAL A 48 -1.82 -22.85 -34.85
C VAL A 48 -0.99 -23.36 -33.69
N THR A 49 0.32 -23.29 -33.83
CA THR A 49 1.24 -23.84 -32.84
C THR A 49 2.30 -22.80 -32.46
N THR A 50 2.85 -22.94 -31.26
CA THR A 50 4.05 -22.22 -30.81
C THR A 50 5.01 -23.23 -30.16
N THR A 51 6.29 -22.87 -30.17
CA THR A 51 7.31 -23.68 -29.47
C THR A 51 7.44 -23.20 -28.04
N VAL A 52 7.54 -24.11 -27.11
CA VAL A 52 7.77 -23.84 -25.70
C VAL A 52 9.19 -23.38 -25.49
N GLU A 53 9.39 -22.22 -24.96
CA GLU A 53 10.68 -21.63 -24.64
C GLU A 53 10.76 -21.32 -23.15
N ILE A 54 11.96 -21.42 -22.59
CA ILE A 54 12.25 -20.91 -21.24
C ILE A 54 12.45 -19.42 -21.35
N SER A 55 11.67 -18.68 -20.58
CA SER A 55 11.72 -17.22 -20.54
C SER A 55 11.94 -16.72 -19.11
N ASP A 56 12.54 -15.54 -19.00
CA ASP A 56 12.65 -14.84 -17.71
C ASP A 56 11.25 -14.51 -17.16
N TYR A 57 10.84 -15.24 -16.14
CA TYR A 57 9.61 -14.96 -15.41
C TYR A 57 9.89 -14.04 -14.23
N LYS A 58 9.26 -12.88 -14.24
CA LYS A 58 9.23 -11.98 -13.10
C LYS A 58 7.91 -12.15 -12.37
N ASP A 59 7.95 -12.77 -11.24
CA ASP A 59 6.80 -12.81 -10.34
C ASP A 59 6.73 -11.46 -9.60
N THR A 60 5.74 -10.65 -9.93
CA THR A 60 5.57 -9.33 -9.33
C THR A 60 4.34 -9.33 -8.43
N PHE A 61 4.55 -9.08 -7.15
CA PHE A 61 3.46 -8.85 -6.22
C PHE A 61 3.11 -7.35 -6.20
N THR A 62 1.82 -7.04 -6.31
CA THR A 62 1.32 -5.67 -6.28
C THR A 62 0.50 -5.43 -5.03
N ALA A 63 0.87 -4.41 -4.26
CA ALA A 63 0.15 -3.96 -3.07
C ALA A 63 -0.36 -2.53 -3.24
N LEU A 64 -1.47 -2.23 -2.58
CA LEU A 64 -1.95 -0.86 -2.43
C LEU A 64 -1.33 -0.25 -1.18
N GLY A 65 -0.85 0.97 -1.30
CA GLY A 65 -0.22 1.72 -0.22
C GLY A 65 -0.73 3.15 -0.12
N THR A 66 -0.34 3.81 0.95
CA THR A 66 -0.62 5.22 1.19
C THR A 66 0.68 5.97 1.39
N ALA A 67 0.79 7.12 0.72
CA ALA A 67 1.89 8.05 0.91
C ALA A 67 1.76 8.76 2.26
N ARG A 68 2.85 8.84 3.02
CA ARG A 68 2.95 9.68 4.21
C ARG A 68 4.20 10.55 4.10
N ALA A 69 4.14 11.72 4.75
CA ALA A 69 5.32 12.54 4.93
C ALA A 69 6.39 11.80 5.75
N ASN A 70 7.64 12.20 5.63
CA ASN A 70 8.72 11.72 6.49
C ASN A 70 8.43 12.06 7.95
N GLU A 71 8.12 13.34 8.22
CA GLU A 71 7.62 13.85 9.49
C GLU A 71 6.37 14.68 9.23
N SER A 72 5.37 14.58 10.10
CA SER A 72 4.12 15.32 10.00
C SER A 72 3.62 15.68 11.39
N ILE A 73 3.34 16.95 11.62
CA ILE A 73 2.80 17.42 12.88
C ILE A 73 1.74 18.50 12.68
N ASP A 74 0.86 18.63 13.66
CA ASP A 74 -0.01 19.78 13.81
C ASP A 74 0.72 20.84 14.62
N ILE A 75 1.00 21.99 14.02
CA ILE A 75 1.47 23.17 14.74
C ILE A 75 0.31 23.74 15.53
N ALA A 76 0.43 23.74 16.85
CA ALA A 76 -0.59 24.18 17.78
C ALA A 76 -0.06 25.27 18.73
N ALA A 77 -0.97 26.10 19.26
CA ALA A 77 -0.65 27.01 20.33
C ALA A 77 -0.26 26.26 21.61
N ARG A 78 0.73 26.78 22.34
CA ARG A 78 1.19 26.20 23.62
C ARG A 78 0.59 26.92 24.83
N SER A 79 0.12 28.15 24.63
CA SER A 79 -0.51 28.97 25.65
C SER A 79 -1.83 29.57 25.15
N THR A 80 -2.71 29.95 26.06
CA THR A 80 -3.96 30.63 25.72
C THR A 80 -3.69 32.12 25.60
N ASN A 81 -3.85 32.67 24.38
CA ASN A 81 -3.65 34.10 24.14
C ASN A 81 -4.25 34.55 22.80
N ILE A 82 -4.23 35.84 22.51
CA ILE A 82 -4.70 36.43 21.26
C ILE A 82 -3.57 36.39 20.23
N ILE A 83 -3.90 36.04 18.98
CA ILE A 83 -2.96 36.10 17.85
C ILE A 83 -2.67 37.56 17.50
N LYS A 84 -1.42 37.95 17.65
CA LYS A 84 -0.93 39.28 17.31
C LYS A 84 -0.54 39.36 15.83
N GLU A 85 0.25 38.45 15.36
CA GLU A 85 0.79 38.43 14.00
C GLU A 85 0.87 37.00 13.45
N ILE A 86 0.68 36.88 12.14
CA ILE A 86 0.91 35.62 11.38
C ILE A 86 1.95 35.96 10.32
N LEU A 87 3.05 35.22 10.32
CA LEU A 87 4.27 35.54 9.57
C LEU A 87 4.57 34.47 8.46
N PHE A 88 3.59 33.69 8.08
CA PHE A 88 3.74 32.67 7.06
C PHE A 88 2.59 32.71 6.05
N GLU A 89 2.82 32.17 4.86
CA GLU A 89 1.80 31.93 3.84
C GLU A 89 1.39 30.45 3.80
N GLU A 90 0.14 30.20 3.38
CA GLU A 90 -0.39 28.84 3.23
C GLU A 90 0.36 28.10 2.12
N GLY A 91 0.84 26.91 2.42
CA GLY A 91 1.64 26.10 1.48
C GLY A 91 3.11 26.53 1.36
N GLU A 92 3.58 27.47 2.17
CA GLU A 92 4.97 27.92 2.17
C GLU A 92 5.93 26.82 2.66
N LEU A 93 7.12 26.76 2.06
CA LEU A 93 8.23 25.92 2.55
C LEU A 93 9.04 26.73 3.55
N VAL A 94 9.10 26.27 4.79
CA VAL A 94 9.80 26.95 5.88
C VAL A 94 10.98 26.14 6.39
N GLU A 95 12.00 26.84 6.86
CA GLU A 95 13.14 26.23 7.52
C GLU A 95 12.85 25.99 9.01
N LYS A 96 13.64 25.12 9.64
CA LYS A 96 13.59 24.90 11.09
C LYS A 96 13.78 26.23 11.82
N ASP A 97 13.07 26.40 12.94
CA ASP A 97 13.08 27.59 13.84
C ASP A 97 12.54 28.88 13.19
N THR A 98 11.98 28.83 11.97
CA THR A 98 11.25 29.95 11.38
C THR A 98 10.07 30.33 12.25
N LEU A 99 9.93 31.63 12.58
CA LEU A 99 8.82 32.16 13.36
C LEU A 99 7.55 32.22 12.49
N LEU A 100 6.51 31.52 12.92
CA LEU A 100 5.26 31.39 12.19
C LEU A 100 4.15 32.32 12.73
N VAL A 101 4.01 32.36 14.05
CA VAL A 101 2.97 33.14 14.72
C VAL A 101 3.52 33.75 15.98
N THR A 102 3.11 34.99 16.23
CA THR A 102 3.34 35.68 17.50
C THR A 102 2.00 35.90 18.21
N LEU A 103 1.92 35.43 19.43
CA LEU A 103 0.79 35.71 20.33
C LEU A 103 1.02 37.08 21.05
N ASP A 104 -0.04 37.65 21.63
CA ASP A 104 0.11 38.87 22.45
C ASP A 104 0.93 38.56 23.71
N ASN A 105 2.10 39.14 23.78
CA ASN A 105 3.11 38.85 24.80
C ASN A 105 3.49 40.08 25.65
N ARG A 106 2.71 41.16 25.55
CA ARG A 106 3.02 42.43 26.23
C ARG A 106 3.14 42.25 27.74
N GLU A 107 2.22 41.50 28.35
CA GLU A 107 2.22 41.25 29.80
C GLU A 107 3.46 40.43 30.21
N LEU A 108 3.75 39.33 29.48
CA LEU A 108 4.92 38.47 29.77
C LEU A 108 6.25 39.19 29.56
N THR A 109 6.31 40.09 28.56
CA THR A 109 7.50 40.92 28.34
C THR A 109 7.73 41.89 29.51
N ALA A 110 6.67 42.53 30.01
CA ALA A 110 6.78 43.42 31.19
C ALA A 110 7.10 42.64 32.47
N GLU A 111 6.52 41.45 32.67
CA GLU A 111 6.86 40.56 33.79
C GLU A 111 8.31 40.13 33.74
N LEU A 112 8.83 39.74 32.55
CA LEU A 112 10.23 39.36 32.37
C LEU A 112 11.18 40.50 32.78
N GLU A 113 10.88 41.74 32.42
CA GLU A 113 11.66 42.91 32.80
C GLU A 113 11.69 43.07 34.33
N ILE A 114 10.52 42.99 35.01
CA ILE A 114 10.43 43.05 36.47
C ILE A 114 11.28 41.93 37.12
N ARG A 115 11.22 40.68 36.63
CA ARG A 115 12.02 39.57 37.16
C ARG A 115 13.52 39.77 36.94
N ASN A 116 13.91 40.33 35.80
CA ASN A 116 15.30 40.64 35.49
C ASN A 116 15.88 41.71 36.43
N GLU A 117 15.12 42.79 36.66
CA GLU A 117 15.52 43.85 37.58
C GLU A 117 15.61 43.34 39.03
N SER A 118 14.65 42.51 39.48
CA SER A 118 14.70 41.88 40.80
C SER A 118 15.94 40.99 40.98
N LEU A 119 16.27 40.17 39.96
CA LEU A 119 17.48 39.36 39.97
C LEU A 119 18.75 40.22 40.03
N SER A 120 18.79 41.33 39.25
CA SER A 120 19.90 42.26 39.22
C SER A 120 20.14 42.91 40.60
N GLU A 121 19.07 43.28 41.29
CA GLU A 121 19.13 43.81 42.66
C GLU A 121 19.71 42.78 43.64
N LEU A 122 19.16 41.55 43.66
CA LEU A 122 19.62 40.46 44.53
C LEU A 122 21.09 40.12 44.31
N ARG A 123 21.50 40.03 43.03
CA ARG A 123 22.93 39.81 42.68
C ARG A 123 23.82 40.93 43.18
N SER A 124 23.38 42.20 43.11
CA SER A 124 24.12 43.34 43.61
C SER A 124 24.25 43.28 45.13
N GLN A 125 23.18 42.89 45.83
CA GLN A 125 23.18 42.72 47.31
C GLN A 125 24.14 41.58 47.69
N TYR A 126 24.07 40.41 47.01
CA TYR A 126 24.96 39.26 47.25
C TYR A 126 26.43 39.66 47.07
N LYS A 127 26.79 40.34 45.94
CA LYS A 127 28.18 40.83 45.73
C LYS A 127 28.67 41.73 46.79
N ARG A 128 27.83 42.62 47.34
CA ARG A 128 28.20 43.51 48.46
C ARG A 128 28.52 42.70 49.74
N LEU A 129 27.64 41.72 50.06
CA LEU A 129 27.86 40.83 51.21
C LEU A 129 29.09 39.93 51.04
N GLU A 130 29.31 39.40 49.84
CA GLU A 130 30.52 38.63 49.50
C GLU A 130 31.82 39.46 49.72
N SER A 131 31.80 40.74 49.37
CA SER A 131 32.91 41.65 49.60
C SER A 131 33.14 41.95 51.10
N LEU A 132 32.07 42.03 51.89
CA LEU A 132 32.12 42.25 53.30
C LEU A 132 32.53 41.00 54.11
N SER A 133 32.19 39.82 53.62
CA SER A 133 32.57 38.54 54.25
C SER A 133 34.07 38.33 54.23
N LYS A 134 34.78 38.80 53.21
CA LYS A 134 36.24 38.82 53.14
C LYS A 134 36.89 39.59 54.29
N ASN A 135 36.19 40.51 54.91
CA ASN A 135 36.61 41.30 56.06
C ASN A 135 36.00 40.81 57.37
N GLN A 136 35.44 39.59 57.42
CA GLN A 136 34.79 38.96 58.58
C GLN A 136 33.61 39.79 59.15
N ALA A 137 32.98 40.68 58.34
CA ALA A 137 31.91 41.53 58.79
C ALA A 137 30.50 40.93 58.56
N VAL A 138 30.41 39.69 58.02
CA VAL A 138 29.15 39.00 57.71
C VAL A 138 29.35 37.51 58.01
N THR A 139 28.29 36.84 58.49
CA THR A 139 28.32 35.40 58.75
C THR A 139 28.17 34.58 57.48
N GLU A 140 28.74 33.37 57.48
CA GLU A 140 28.61 32.43 56.33
C GLU A 140 27.15 32.09 56.04
N SER A 141 26.31 31.97 57.07
CA SER A 141 24.89 31.70 56.96
C SER A 141 24.13 32.78 56.21
N GLU A 142 24.44 34.10 56.47
CA GLU A 142 23.83 35.22 55.73
C GLU A 142 24.25 35.26 54.28
N LEU A 143 25.48 34.86 53.97
CA LEU A 143 25.96 34.76 52.59
C LEU A 143 25.25 33.64 51.84
N GLU A 144 25.11 32.44 52.46
CA GLU A 144 24.38 31.31 51.93
C GLU A 144 22.89 31.63 51.68
N GLU A 145 22.23 32.32 52.62
CA GLU A 145 20.86 32.75 52.49
C GLU A 145 20.69 33.64 51.23
N ARG A 146 21.54 34.65 51.05
CA ARG A 146 21.49 35.53 49.87
C ARG A 146 21.85 34.82 48.58
N ALA A 147 22.78 33.87 48.64
CA ALA A 147 23.08 33.00 47.48
C ALA A 147 21.85 32.15 47.07
N SER A 148 21.09 31.68 48.05
CA SER A 148 19.86 30.94 47.83
C SER A 148 18.76 31.83 47.21
N GLU A 149 18.59 33.06 47.68
CA GLU A 149 17.63 34.00 47.10
C GLU A 149 17.94 34.35 45.62
N VAL A 150 19.23 34.54 45.31
CA VAL A 150 19.66 34.74 43.89
C VAL A 150 19.27 33.53 43.04
N LYS A 151 19.52 32.31 43.50
CA LYS A 151 19.14 31.09 42.77
C LYS A 151 17.64 30.96 42.55
N VAL A 152 16.82 31.32 43.55
CA VAL A 152 15.37 31.35 43.45
C VAL A 152 14.90 32.39 42.41
N ALA A 153 15.51 33.58 42.42
CA ALA A 153 15.17 34.61 41.42
C ALA A 153 15.61 34.21 39.99
N GLU A 154 16.74 33.56 39.85
CA GLU A 154 17.18 32.98 38.56
C GLU A 154 16.18 31.93 38.01
N ALA A 155 15.70 31.05 38.90
CA ALA A 155 14.67 30.08 38.53
C ALA A 155 13.34 30.74 38.11
N GLN A 156 12.91 31.78 38.82
CA GLN A 156 11.71 32.53 38.50
C GLN A 156 11.84 33.26 37.16
N LEU A 157 12.98 33.86 36.86
CA LEU A 157 13.28 34.49 35.58
C LEU A 157 13.20 33.45 34.43
N ALA A 158 13.82 32.28 34.62
CA ALA A 158 13.77 31.21 33.64
C ALA A 158 12.34 30.71 33.33
N VAL A 159 11.49 30.62 34.36
CA VAL A 159 10.06 30.27 34.19
C VAL A 159 9.32 31.33 33.35
N THR A 160 9.52 32.61 33.64
CA THR A 160 8.89 33.70 32.88
C THR A 160 9.41 33.74 31.45
N GLN A 161 10.70 33.53 31.23
CA GLN A 161 11.28 33.41 29.88
C GLN A 161 10.65 32.27 29.09
N ALA A 162 10.49 31.08 29.67
CA ALA A 162 9.88 29.94 29.01
C ALA A 162 8.42 30.23 28.61
N LYS A 163 7.64 30.92 29.48
CA LYS A 163 6.28 31.35 29.14
C LYS A 163 6.27 32.34 27.98
N LEU A 164 7.22 33.27 27.94
CA LEU A 164 7.37 34.20 26.84
C LEU A 164 7.74 33.50 25.54
N ASP A 165 8.65 32.54 25.61
CA ASP A 165 9.06 31.74 24.46
C ASP A 165 7.87 30.95 23.87
N ASP A 166 6.94 30.46 24.69
CA ASP A 166 5.72 29.76 24.26
C ASP A 166 4.74 30.66 23.47
N THR A 167 4.93 32.00 23.50
CA THR A 167 4.17 32.94 22.67
C THR A 167 4.71 33.10 21.25
N TYR A 168 5.93 32.63 21.00
CA TYR A 168 6.57 32.59 19.69
C TYR A 168 6.51 31.20 19.11
N ILE A 169 5.55 30.98 18.22
CA ILE A 169 5.33 29.66 17.62
C ILE A 169 6.22 29.51 16.40
N LYS A 170 7.16 28.55 16.46
CA LYS A 170 8.18 28.31 15.45
C LYS A 170 8.03 26.92 14.83
N ALA A 171 8.54 26.76 13.61
CA ALA A 171 8.64 25.47 12.93
C ALA A 171 9.71 24.57 13.58
N PRO A 172 9.38 23.35 14.06
CA PRO A 172 10.36 22.47 14.72
C PRO A 172 11.31 21.77 13.75
N PHE A 173 10.95 21.67 12.50
CA PHE A 173 11.77 21.12 11.42
C PHE A 173 11.45 21.84 10.10
N LYS A 174 12.27 21.61 9.08
CA LYS A 174 12.05 22.10 7.72
C LYS A 174 10.90 21.34 7.07
N GLY A 175 9.90 22.05 6.53
CA GLY A 175 8.75 21.41 5.89
C GLY A 175 7.82 22.40 5.22
N ARG A 176 6.78 21.85 4.60
CA ARG A 176 5.72 22.63 3.95
C ARG A 176 4.54 22.82 4.90
N LEU A 177 4.13 24.06 5.03
CA LEU A 177 2.95 24.42 5.83
C LEU A 177 1.65 24.06 5.09
N GLY A 178 0.64 23.66 5.85
CA GLY A 178 -0.71 23.42 5.35
C GLY A 178 -1.57 24.68 5.32
N LEU A 179 -2.89 24.47 5.33
CA LEU A 179 -3.85 25.57 5.39
C LEU A 179 -3.89 26.17 6.82
N ARG A 180 -4.16 27.44 6.90
CA ARG A 180 -4.29 28.19 8.15
C ARG A 180 -5.67 28.00 8.77
N ALA A 181 -5.72 27.57 10.03
CA ALA A 181 -6.97 27.38 10.76
C ALA A 181 -7.36 28.58 11.65
N ILE A 182 -6.57 29.67 11.63
CA ILE A 182 -6.66 30.80 12.57
C ILE A 182 -6.64 32.15 11.86
N SER A 183 -7.02 33.21 12.55
CA SER A 183 -6.97 34.61 12.07
C SER A 183 -6.34 35.54 13.08
N ILE A 184 -5.75 36.66 12.60
CA ILE A 184 -5.21 37.70 13.47
C ILE A 184 -6.35 38.25 14.35
N GLY A 185 -6.07 38.46 15.64
CA GLY A 185 -7.03 38.92 16.64
C GLY A 185 -7.92 37.81 17.24
N SER A 186 -7.85 36.57 16.75
CA SER A 186 -8.58 35.48 17.39
C SER A 186 -7.89 35.01 18.67
N LEU A 187 -8.71 34.63 19.66
CA LEU A 187 -8.26 33.98 20.88
C LEU A 187 -7.98 32.50 20.55
N VAL A 188 -6.77 32.04 20.78
CA VAL A 188 -6.41 30.62 20.73
C VAL A 188 -6.22 30.08 22.12
N GLN A 189 -6.55 28.79 22.29
CA GLN A 189 -6.31 28.07 23.54
C GLN A 189 -5.10 27.14 23.34
N SER A 190 -4.52 26.69 24.46
CA SER A 190 -3.52 25.63 24.41
C SER A 190 -4.08 24.42 23.63
N THR A 191 -3.35 23.89 22.64
CA THR A 191 -3.76 22.83 21.71
C THR A 191 -4.62 23.27 20.51
N THR A 192 -4.99 24.55 20.38
CA THR A 192 -5.65 25.02 19.14
C THR A 192 -4.70 24.86 17.96
N GLN A 193 -5.11 24.08 16.97
CA GLN A 193 -4.34 23.88 15.74
C GLN A 193 -4.25 25.18 14.95
N ILE A 194 -3.05 25.52 14.54
CA ILE A 194 -2.73 26.72 13.75
C ILE A 194 -2.61 26.38 12.28
N THR A 195 -1.80 25.38 11.98
CA THR A 195 -1.56 24.82 10.65
C THR A 195 -0.93 23.43 10.80
N THR A 196 -0.73 22.69 9.70
CA THR A 196 0.08 21.47 9.66
C THR A 196 1.48 21.79 9.15
N LEU A 197 2.46 20.99 9.51
CA LEU A 197 3.81 21.04 8.95
C LEU A 197 4.24 19.64 8.53
N ASP A 198 4.52 19.48 7.24
CA ASP A 198 4.89 18.22 6.63
C ASP A 198 6.28 18.28 5.99
N ASP A 199 7.19 17.41 6.38
CA ASP A 199 8.42 17.14 5.62
C ASP A 199 8.10 16.21 4.46
N THR A 200 7.98 16.77 3.28
CA THR A 200 7.68 16.06 2.03
C THR A 200 8.90 15.74 1.19
N SER A 201 10.10 16.00 1.67
CA SER A 201 11.37 15.72 0.96
C SER A 201 11.56 14.23 0.67
N ILE A 202 11.09 13.40 1.60
CA ILE A 202 11.00 11.95 1.48
C ILE A 202 9.53 11.55 1.72
N ILE A 203 8.99 10.75 0.83
CA ILE A 203 7.67 10.15 1.04
C ILE A 203 7.83 8.72 1.50
N ARG A 204 7.10 8.37 2.54
CA ARG A 204 7.03 7.02 3.09
C ARG A 204 5.79 6.33 2.54
N ALA A 205 5.98 5.37 1.64
CA ALA A 205 4.90 4.51 1.17
C ALA A 205 4.66 3.41 2.19
N ILE A 206 3.48 3.41 2.82
CA ILE A 206 3.06 2.37 3.77
C ILE A 206 2.09 1.45 3.06
N PHE A 207 2.42 0.17 2.96
CA PHE A 207 1.60 -0.83 2.29
C PHE A 207 1.59 -2.15 3.06
N ALA A 208 0.57 -2.95 2.83
CA ALA A 208 0.36 -4.23 3.50
C ALA A 208 0.71 -5.39 2.57
N VAL A 209 1.41 -6.38 3.10
CA VAL A 209 1.82 -7.59 2.38
C VAL A 209 1.40 -8.82 3.19
N PRO A 210 0.87 -9.90 2.56
CA PRO A 210 0.57 -11.16 3.23
C PRO A 210 1.79 -11.78 3.92
N GLU A 211 1.61 -12.38 5.10
CA GLU A 211 2.71 -13.02 5.86
C GLU A 211 3.44 -14.12 5.07
N SER A 212 2.74 -14.78 4.14
CA SER A 212 3.32 -15.82 3.26
C SER A 212 4.44 -15.31 2.34
N LEU A 213 4.52 -14.00 2.11
CA LEU A 213 5.53 -13.37 1.26
C LEU A 213 6.71 -12.82 2.04
N LEU A 214 6.65 -12.86 3.38
CA LEU A 214 7.65 -12.22 4.24
C LEU A 214 9.07 -12.79 4.02
N SER A 215 9.18 -14.08 3.69
CA SER A 215 10.48 -14.72 3.42
C SER A 215 11.17 -14.23 2.14
N THR A 216 10.46 -13.52 1.27
CA THR A 216 10.97 -13.02 -0.02
C THR A 216 11.21 -11.51 -0.02
N ILE A 217 11.02 -10.84 1.12
CA ILE A 217 11.11 -9.39 1.24
C ILE A 217 12.22 -9.04 2.22
N GLU A 218 13.12 -8.16 1.78
CA GLU A 218 14.26 -7.73 2.57
C GLU A 218 14.33 -6.20 2.69
N VAL A 219 14.90 -5.73 3.80
CA VAL A 219 15.21 -4.30 3.97
C VAL A 219 16.28 -3.90 2.97
N GLY A 220 16.10 -2.76 2.30
CA GLY A 220 16.95 -2.27 1.23
C GLY A 220 16.52 -2.72 -0.18
N GLN A 221 15.55 -3.64 -0.30
CA GLN A 221 15.01 -4.04 -1.59
C GLN A 221 14.33 -2.86 -2.29
N THR A 222 14.61 -2.70 -3.59
CA THR A 222 13.98 -1.68 -4.42
C THR A 222 12.57 -2.11 -4.82
N VAL A 223 11.65 -1.16 -4.79
CA VAL A 223 10.24 -1.34 -5.19
C VAL A 223 9.85 -0.28 -6.21
N ALA A 224 9.09 -0.68 -7.22
CA ALA A 224 8.54 0.25 -8.18
C ALA A 224 7.17 0.76 -7.69
N ILE A 225 7.02 2.07 -7.62
CA ILE A 225 5.83 2.71 -7.07
C ILE A 225 5.18 3.58 -8.13
N LYS A 226 3.87 3.43 -8.29
CA LYS A 226 3.05 4.24 -9.21
C LYS A 226 1.97 4.98 -8.43
N SER A 227 1.66 6.18 -8.89
CA SER A 227 0.50 6.95 -8.44
C SER A 227 -0.53 7.00 -9.57
N SER A 228 -1.81 6.88 -9.24
CA SER A 228 -2.90 7.02 -10.22
C SER A 228 -2.97 8.42 -10.86
N ILE A 229 -2.35 9.42 -10.22
CA ILE A 229 -2.30 10.80 -10.73
C ILE A 229 -1.18 10.95 -11.78
N TYR A 230 -0.10 10.18 -11.66
CA TYR A 230 1.07 10.22 -12.55
C TYR A 230 1.26 8.85 -13.22
N GLU A 231 0.32 8.47 -14.12
CA GLU A 231 0.25 7.12 -14.71
C GLU A 231 1.51 6.69 -15.48
N SER A 232 2.18 7.64 -16.13
CA SER A 232 3.40 7.39 -16.91
C SER A 232 4.69 7.44 -16.11
N LYS A 233 4.65 7.90 -14.83
CA LYS A 233 5.85 8.04 -13.99
C LYS A 233 5.94 6.91 -12.97
N ILE A 234 7.08 6.24 -12.96
CA ILE A 234 7.44 5.26 -11.94
C ILE A 234 8.38 5.95 -10.96
N PHE A 235 8.08 5.81 -9.68
CA PHE A 235 8.93 6.26 -8.60
C PHE A 235 9.65 5.05 -8.01
N ASP A 236 10.96 5.12 -7.93
CA ASP A 236 11.75 4.09 -7.26
C ASP A 236 11.76 4.36 -5.76
N GLY A 237 11.42 3.35 -4.99
CA GLY A 237 11.49 3.38 -3.54
C GLY A 237 12.35 2.23 -3.00
N ASN A 238 12.85 2.37 -1.78
CA ASN A 238 13.59 1.33 -1.10
C ASN A 238 12.87 0.93 0.19
N ILE A 239 12.72 -0.36 0.43
CA ILE A 239 12.16 -0.87 1.67
C ILE A 239 13.07 -0.47 2.83
N LYS A 240 12.54 0.34 3.73
CA LYS A 240 13.25 0.84 4.91
C LYS A 240 12.96 0.02 6.15
N THR A 241 11.71 -0.36 6.31
CA THR A 241 11.25 -1.01 7.53
C THR A 241 10.18 -2.04 7.21
N ILE A 242 10.34 -3.21 7.79
CA ILE A 242 9.31 -4.24 7.86
C ILE A 242 8.79 -4.23 9.30
N ASN A 243 7.49 -4.10 9.51
CA ASN A 243 6.92 -4.09 10.86
C ASN A 243 7.28 -5.40 11.58
N SER A 244 7.56 -5.31 12.86
CA SER A 244 7.88 -6.49 13.70
C SER A 244 6.65 -7.34 14.06
N ARG A 245 5.45 -6.87 13.76
CA ARG A 245 4.18 -7.52 14.12
C ARG A 245 3.29 -7.72 12.90
N VAL A 246 2.78 -8.95 12.76
CA VAL A 246 1.72 -9.30 11.81
C VAL A 246 0.38 -8.92 12.41
N ASP A 247 -0.50 -8.33 11.63
CA ASP A 247 -1.89 -8.11 12.02
C ASP A 247 -2.64 -9.44 12.01
N ALA A 248 -3.09 -9.87 13.19
CA ALA A 248 -3.74 -11.18 13.38
C ALA A 248 -5.11 -11.30 12.69
N SER A 249 -5.77 -10.17 12.42
CA SER A 249 -7.09 -10.14 11.79
C SER A 249 -7.01 -10.27 10.27
N THR A 250 -6.02 -9.62 9.66
CA THR A 250 -5.85 -9.58 8.20
C THR A 250 -4.75 -10.50 7.69
N ARG A 251 -3.89 -11.04 8.58
CA ARG A 251 -2.70 -11.82 8.26
C ARG A 251 -1.72 -11.07 7.34
N ASN A 252 -1.71 -9.76 7.45
CA ASN A 252 -0.81 -8.88 6.72
C ASN A 252 0.26 -8.27 7.63
N ILE A 253 1.39 -7.95 7.02
CA ILE A 253 2.45 -7.17 7.65
C ILE A 253 2.59 -5.83 6.93
N PHE A 254 2.75 -4.75 7.70
CA PHE A 254 2.99 -3.44 7.12
C PHE A 254 4.47 -3.23 6.81
N ILE A 255 4.72 -2.73 5.63
CA ILE A 255 6.06 -2.40 5.13
C ILE A 255 6.10 -0.91 4.81
N VAL A 256 7.23 -0.30 5.06
CA VAL A 256 7.49 1.10 4.73
C VAL A 256 8.62 1.16 3.71
N ALA A 257 8.34 1.74 2.55
CA ALA A 257 9.36 2.10 1.57
C ALA A 257 9.54 3.63 1.53
N GLU A 258 10.79 4.08 1.43
CA GLU A 258 11.14 5.49 1.28
C GLU A 258 11.34 5.83 -0.20
N ILE A 259 10.76 6.95 -0.61
CA ILE A 259 10.80 7.50 -1.96
C ILE A 259 11.40 8.90 -1.89
N ASN A 260 12.43 9.17 -2.66
CA ASN A 260 12.92 10.53 -2.83
C ASN A 260 11.90 11.37 -3.61
N ASN A 261 11.44 12.46 -3.01
CA ASN A 261 10.40 13.33 -3.58
C ASN A 261 10.93 14.75 -3.86
N SER A 262 12.17 14.86 -4.36
CA SER A 262 12.81 16.15 -4.65
C SER A 262 12.02 17.04 -5.62
N GLU A 263 11.17 16.46 -6.47
CA GLU A 263 10.27 17.17 -7.37
C GLU A 263 8.92 17.56 -6.70
N GLU A 264 8.69 17.20 -5.45
CA GLU A 264 7.48 17.47 -4.66
C GLU A 264 6.16 17.03 -5.34
N LEU A 265 6.21 16.01 -6.20
CA LEU A 265 5.05 15.48 -6.92
C LEU A 265 4.14 14.66 -6.02
N LEU A 266 4.72 13.83 -5.17
CA LEU A 266 3.96 13.01 -4.25
C LEU A 266 3.58 13.83 -3.01
N LYS A 267 2.31 13.72 -2.61
CA LYS A 267 1.79 14.39 -1.42
C LYS A 267 1.30 13.37 -0.39
N PRO A 268 1.43 13.66 0.90
CA PRO A 268 0.83 12.83 1.95
C PRO A 268 -0.65 12.59 1.69
N GLY A 269 -1.13 11.37 1.95
CA GLY A 269 -2.51 10.96 1.68
C GLY A 269 -2.75 10.39 0.29
N MET A 270 -1.81 10.50 -0.66
CA MET A 270 -1.98 9.92 -2.00
C MET A 270 -2.01 8.39 -1.95
N PHE A 271 -2.83 7.81 -2.81
CA PHE A 271 -2.85 6.37 -3.08
C PHE A 271 -1.67 5.99 -3.97
N LEU A 272 -0.99 4.91 -3.58
CA LEU A 272 0.17 4.38 -4.27
C LEU A 272 -0.04 2.90 -4.61
N THR A 273 0.38 2.50 -5.79
CA THR A 273 0.48 1.09 -6.18
C THR A 273 1.95 0.70 -6.10
N VAL A 274 2.29 -0.19 -5.19
CA VAL A 274 3.66 -0.66 -4.95
C VAL A 274 3.83 -2.02 -5.60
N SER A 275 4.79 -2.15 -6.49
CA SER A 275 5.14 -3.39 -7.17
C SER A 275 6.46 -3.91 -6.63
N LEU A 276 6.43 -5.09 -6.05
CA LEU A 276 7.60 -5.81 -5.56
C LEU A 276 7.96 -6.90 -6.55
N ASP A 277 9.14 -6.81 -7.12
CA ASP A 277 9.67 -7.90 -7.91
C ASP A 277 10.12 -9.01 -6.96
N ARG A 278 9.51 -10.18 -7.10
CA ARG A 278 9.94 -11.43 -6.47
C ARG A 278 11.08 -12.03 -7.30
N GLU A 279 11.45 -13.24 -7.03
CA GLU A 279 12.54 -13.92 -7.74
C GLU A 279 12.36 -13.86 -9.27
N LYS A 280 13.42 -13.47 -9.96
CA LYS A 280 13.57 -13.80 -11.38
C LYS A 280 13.90 -15.26 -11.47
N LYS A 281 13.02 -16.05 -12.05
CA LYS A 281 13.31 -17.44 -12.33
C LYS A 281 13.07 -17.73 -13.81
N ASN A 282 13.86 -18.59 -14.35
CA ASN A 282 13.64 -19.12 -15.68
C ASN A 282 12.50 -20.14 -15.60
N SER A 283 11.40 -19.85 -16.26
CA SER A 283 10.21 -20.71 -16.26
C SER A 283 9.66 -20.87 -17.67
N ILE A 284 8.95 -21.95 -17.88
CA ILE A 284 8.20 -22.17 -19.11
C ILE A 284 6.96 -21.24 -19.06
N LEU A 285 6.89 -20.30 -20.00
CA LEU A 285 5.73 -19.45 -20.22
C LEU A 285 5.04 -19.85 -21.52
N ILE A 286 3.72 -20.09 -21.45
CA ILE A 286 2.91 -20.37 -22.63
C ILE A 286 1.75 -19.34 -22.74
N PRO A 287 1.26 -19.05 -23.95
CA PRO A 287 0.08 -18.25 -24.14
C PRO A 287 -1.13 -18.83 -23.38
N GLU A 288 -1.92 -18.00 -22.69
CA GLU A 288 -3.05 -18.44 -21.88
C GLU A 288 -4.12 -19.18 -22.74
N GLU A 289 -4.23 -18.81 -24.01
CA GLU A 289 -5.08 -19.46 -24.99
C GLU A 289 -4.71 -20.93 -25.31
N SER A 290 -3.49 -21.36 -24.97
CA SER A 290 -3.03 -22.76 -25.15
C SER A 290 -3.63 -23.72 -24.13
N ILE A 291 -4.34 -23.24 -23.10
CA ILE A 291 -4.86 -24.04 -22.00
C ILE A 291 -6.27 -24.53 -22.31
N ALA A 292 -6.48 -25.85 -22.21
CA ALA A 292 -7.79 -26.49 -22.32
C ALA A 292 -8.28 -26.97 -20.96
N PRO A 293 -9.15 -26.23 -20.26
CA PRO A 293 -9.70 -26.67 -18.97
C PRO A 293 -10.75 -27.76 -19.19
N ARG A 294 -10.64 -28.90 -18.47
CA ARG A 294 -11.64 -29.98 -18.44
C ARG A 294 -11.80 -30.53 -17.04
N LEU A 295 -13.02 -30.50 -16.53
CA LEU A 295 -13.38 -31.05 -15.20
C LEU A 295 -12.47 -30.55 -14.06
N GLY A 296 -12.01 -29.28 -14.12
CA GLY A 296 -11.12 -28.72 -13.12
C GLY A 296 -9.64 -29.03 -13.29
N ILE A 297 -9.27 -29.82 -14.28
CA ILE A 297 -7.88 -30.14 -14.64
C ILE A 297 -7.48 -29.34 -15.87
N GLN A 298 -6.23 -28.89 -15.90
CA GLN A 298 -5.69 -28.10 -17.01
C GLN A 298 -4.86 -28.99 -17.94
N TYR A 299 -5.11 -28.88 -19.24
CA TYR A 299 -4.43 -29.61 -20.26
C TYR A 299 -3.86 -28.70 -21.33
N VAL A 300 -2.79 -29.15 -21.99
CA VAL A 300 -2.22 -28.53 -23.18
C VAL A 300 -2.07 -29.62 -24.24
N PHE A 301 -2.30 -29.27 -25.51
CA PHE A 301 -2.06 -30.18 -26.61
C PHE A 301 -0.66 -29.98 -27.17
N VAL A 302 0.18 -30.99 -27.05
CA VAL A 302 1.52 -31.08 -27.65
C VAL A 302 1.44 -31.83 -28.96
N ILE A 303 2.15 -31.39 -29.98
CA ILE A 303 2.20 -32.03 -31.28
C ILE A 303 3.36 -33.05 -31.31
N GLU A 304 3.03 -34.33 -31.38
CA GLU A 304 3.98 -35.40 -31.58
C GLU A 304 3.63 -36.15 -32.87
N ALA A 305 4.56 -36.30 -33.82
CA ALA A 305 4.37 -37.02 -35.10
C ALA A 305 3.07 -36.62 -35.86
N ASN A 306 2.78 -35.32 -35.96
CA ASN A 306 1.57 -34.72 -36.57
C ASN A 306 0.26 -35.15 -35.91
N LYS A 307 0.26 -35.48 -34.63
CA LYS A 307 -0.91 -35.80 -33.82
C LYS A 307 -0.92 -34.95 -32.57
N ALA A 308 -2.11 -34.52 -32.15
CA ALA A 308 -2.32 -33.81 -30.91
C ALA A 308 -2.31 -34.79 -29.73
N LYS A 309 -1.41 -34.63 -28.79
CA LYS A 309 -1.31 -35.39 -27.54
C LYS A 309 -1.73 -34.45 -26.39
N GLU A 310 -2.74 -34.87 -25.67
CA GLU A 310 -3.23 -34.15 -24.50
C GLU A 310 -2.31 -34.43 -23.30
N ILE A 311 -1.71 -33.38 -22.75
CA ILE A 311 -0.82 -33.46 -21.58
C ILE A 311 -1.41 -32.63 -20.45
N GLN A 312 -1.56 -33.24 -19.28
CA GLN A 312 -1.96 -32.54 -18.08
C GLN A 312 -0.82 -31.62 -17.62
N VAL A 313 -1.14 -30.37 -17.28
CA VAL A 313 -0.16 -29.39 -16.82
C VAL A 313 -0.53 -28.84 -15.47
N LYS A 314 0.50 -28.49 -14.69
CA LYS A 314 0.36 -27.76 -13.44
C LYS A 314 0.70 -26.29 -13.68
N LEU A 315 -0.29 -25.42 -13.50
CA LEU A 315 -0.10 -23.98 -13.67
C LEU A 315 0.61 -23.37 -12.46
N GLY A 316 1.43 -22.36 -12.73
CA GLY A 316 2.05 -21.47 -11.77
C GLY A 316 1.42 -20.08 -11.78
N GLY A 317 2.26 -19.05 -11.75
CA GLY A 317 1.84 -17.65 -11.81
C GLY A 317 1.33 -17.25 -13.20
N ARG A 318 0.59 -16.14 -13.26
CA ARG A 318 0.05 -15.56 -14.50
C ARG A 318 0.62 -14.18 -14.72
N ILE A 319 0.97 -13.89 -15.96
CA ILE A 319 1.32 -12.54 -16.42
C ILE A 319 0.39 -12.19 -17.58
N PRO A 320 0.22 -10.91 -17.95
CA PRO A 320 -0.65 -10.53 -19.04
C PRO A 320 -0.35 -11.31 -20.33
N GLY A 321 -1.33 -12.10 -20.79
CA GLY A 321 -1.23 -12.91 -22.02
C GLY A 321 -0.50 -14.24 -21.89
N SER A 322 0.11 -14.58 -20.76
CA SER A 322 0.87 -15.83 -20.57
C SER A 322 0.71 -16.42 -19.18
N VAL A 323 0.89 -17.72 -19.08
CA VAL A 323 0.85 -18.46 -17.81
C VAL A 323 2.10 -19.33 -17.65
N GLU A 324 2.58 -19.37 -16.42
CA GLU A 324 3.70 -20.24 -16.03
C GLU A 324 3.26 -21.69 -15.94
N ILE A 325 4.10 -22.58 -16.47
CA ILE A 325 3.93 -24.04 -16.33
C ILE A 325 4.98 -24.56 -15.36
N LEU A 326 4.51 -25.12 -14.24
CA LEU A 326 5.37 -25.73 -13.22
C LEU A 326 5.73 -27.17 -13.53
N ASP A 327 4.83 -27.89 -14.23
CA ASP A 327 5.03 -29.30 -14.56
C ASP A 327 4.17 -29.71 -15.77
N GLY A 328 4.63 -30.67 -16.55
CA GLY A 328 3.90 -31.25 -17.68
C GLY A 328 4.46 -30.92 -19.08
N LEU A 329 5.28 -29.87 -19.22
CA LEU A 329 5.91 -29.49 -20.51
C LEU A 329 7.43 -29.42 -20.39
N LYS A 330 8.09 -29.53 -21.55
CA LYS A 330 9.55 -29.39 -21.70
C LYS A 330 9.88 -28.30 -22.71
N GLU A 331 11.05 -27.72 -22.57
CA GLU A 331 11.61 -26.82 -23.58
C GLU A 331 11.71 -27.53 -24.94
N GLY A 332 11.25 -26.86 -25.99
CA GLY A 332 11.21 -27.36 -27.34
C GLY A 332 9.93 -28.11 -27.70
N ASP A 333 9.01 -28.36 -26.76
CA ASP A 333 7.70 -28.92 -27.08
C ASP A 333 6.94 -27.97 -28.01
N VAL A 334 6.23 -28.50 -29.02
CA VAL A 334 5.38 -27.73 -29.92
C VAL A 334 3.93 -27.83 -29.41
N ILE A 335 3.37 -26.75 -28.94
CA ILE A 335 2.03 -26.69 -28.35
C ILE A 335 1.04 -25.98 -29.26
N VAL A 336 -0.24 -26.36 -29.16
CA VAL A 336 -1.33 -25.73 -29.90
C VAL A 336 -1.81 -24.47 -29.15
N THR A 337 -1.89 -23.35 -29.88
CA THR A 337 -2.43 -22.07 -29.39
C THR A 337 -3.85 -21.82 -29.87
N GLU A 338 -4.15 -22.08 -31.16
CA GLU A 338 -5.50 -21.93 -31.70
C GLU A 338 -6.03 -23.25 -32.31
N GLY A 339 -7.36 -23.43 -32.24
CA GLY A 339 -8.02 -24.67 -32.74
C GLY A 339 -8.25 -25.75 -31.68
N ILE A 340 -7.90 -25.50 -30.42
CA ILE A 340 -7.96 -26.43 -29.28
C ILE A 340 -9.35 -27.03 -29.08
N GLN A 341 -10.43 -26.27 -29.25
CA GLN A 341 -11.80 -26.71 -28.99
C GLN A 341 -12.26 -27.89 -29.85
N LYS A 342 -11.62 -28.07 -31.01
CA LYS A 342 -11.95 -29.13 -31.97
C LYS A 342 -11.04 -30.36 -31.79
N LEU A 343 -10.05 -30.31 -30.90
CA LEU A 343 -9.06 -31.35 -30.71
C LEU A 343 -9.48 -32.41 -29.71
N ARG A 344 -9.04 -33.65 -30.02
CA ARG A 344 -9.09 -34.78 -29.10
C ARG A 344 -7.70 -35.47 -29.05
N ASN A 345 -7.43 -36.17 -27.97
CA ASN A 345 -6.19 -36.89 -27.83
C ASN A 345 -5.97 -37.89 -28.97
N GLY A 346 -4.79 -37.87 -29.60
CA GLY A 346 -4.40 -38.72 -30.71
C GLY A 346 -4.91 -38.26 -32.08
N GLN A 347 -5.62 -37.12 -32.19
CA GLN A 347 -6.17 -36.66 -33.46
C GLN A 347 -5.07 -36.11 -34.39
N PRO A 348 -5.08 -36.48 -35.71
CA PRO A 348 -4.17 -35.89 -36.67
C PRO A 348 -4.44 -34.39 -36.84
N VAL A 349 -3.35 -33.62 -36.93
CA VAL A 349 -3.39 -32.16 -37.08
C VAL A 349 -2.61 -31.70 -38.30
N LYS A 350 -3.00 -30.56 -38.82
CA LYS A 350 -2.29 -29.80 -39.82
C LYS A 350 -1.92 -28.44 -39.25
N ILE A 351 -0.63 -28.16 -39.15
CA ILE A 351 -0.13 -26.86 -38.67
C ILE A 351 -0.38 -25.80 -39.75
N THR A 352 -1.04 -24.72 -39.40
CA THR A 352 -1.35 -23.56 -40.25
C THR A 352 -0.94 -22.27 -39.59
N THR A 353 -0.92 -21.17 -40.37
CA THR A 353 -0.71 -19.84 -39.81
C THR A 353 -2.03 -19.27 -39.25
N VAL A 354 -1.92 -18.27 -38.36
CA VAL A 354 -3.08 -17.57 -37.77
C VAL A 354 -3.98 -16.98 -38.86
N GLU A 355 -3.38 -16.44 -39.94
CA GLU A 355 -4.12 -15.83 -41.06
C GLU A 355 -4.92 -16.87 -41.84
N GLU A 356 -4.32 -18.02 -42.15
CA GLU A 356 -4.99 -19.13 -42.85
C GLU A 356 -6.15 -19.72 -42.05
N LEU A 357 -5.99 -19.83 -40.72
CA LEU A 357 -7.03 -20.34 -39.84
C LEU A 357 -8.24 -19.40 -39.78
N LYS A 358 -8.02 -18.08 -39.73
CA LYS A 358 -9.10 -17.06 -39.72
C LYS A 358 -9.88 -17.02 -41.04
N VAL A 359 -9.20 -17.15 -42.17
CA VAL A 359 -9.86 -17.19 -43.50
C VAL A 359 -10.77 -18.40 -43.60
N LYS A 360 -10.36 -19.56 -43.10
CA LYS A 360 -11.15 -20.80 -43.21
C LYS A 360 -12.38 -20.80 -42.29
N ASN A 361 -12.28 -20.20 -41.11
CA ASN A 361 -13.43 -20.07 -40.19
C ASN A 361 -14.46 -19.01 -40.65
N ASN A 362 -14.10 -18.07 -41.54
CA ASN A 362 -15.02 -17.09 -42.12
C ASN A 362 -15.74 -17.56 -43.40
N VAL A 363 -15.38 -18.72 -43.95
CA VAL A 363 -16.01 -19.25 -45.19
C VAL A 363 -17.13 -20.26 -44.86
N ASP A 364 -17.28 -20.70 -43.60
CA ASP A 364 -18.28 -21.67 -43.14
C ASP A 364 -19.55 -21.01 -42.54
N PHE A 365 -19.87 -19.76 -42.92
CA PHE A 365 -21.13 -19.06 -42.58
C PHE A 365 -21.92 -18.66 -43.82
#